data_7d348c0ba602d3a4561f97eacb7f2aad
#
_entry.id   7d348c0ba602d3a4561f97eacb7f2aad
#
_cell.length_a   1.000
_cell.length_b   1.000
_cell.length_c   1.000
_cell.angle_alpha   90.00
_cell.angle_beta   90.00
_cell.angle_gamma   90.00
#
_symmetry.space_group_name_H-M   'P 1'
#
loop_
_entity.id
_entity.type
_entity.pdbx_description
1 polymer ?
#
loop_
_entity_poly.entity_id
_entity_poly.type
_entity_poly.pdbx_seq_one_letter_code
_entity_poly.pdbx_strand_id
1 'polypeptide(L)'
;MRVKEIGEIKSGKAHSAYSAGSVPVYMSGGIVAHIDTAMDEGPAVIVPIRGSIEKQYFVSTGTPFFCGATCVYIKCRKDVMDARFLFHLLQSERLERFNASSTVPSLSREKLANMLVFVPPLAYQRGVVRTLDSMLRAIKGIEETLQCIGNIWQCEREEVFKLLDRGREPARR
;
A
#
# COMPACT_ATOMS: atom_id res chain seq x y z
N MET A 1 0.63 17.00 16.88
CA MET A 1 1.63 17.72 16.07
C MET A 1 1.16 17.78 14.63
N ARG A 2 1.71 18.67 13.81
CA ARG A 2 1.43 18.70 12.37
C ARG A 2 2.36 17.74 11.64
N VAL A 3 1.93 17.21 10.48
CA VAL A 3 2.74 16.27 9.69
C VAL A 3 4.13 16.86 9.34
N LYS A 4 4.22 18.15 9.02
CA LYS A 4 5.49 18.84 8.76
C LYS A 4 6.45 18.93 9.96
N GLU A 5 5.96 18.72 11.17
CA GLU A 5 6.73 18.75 12.41
C GLU A 5 7.31 17.38 12.77
N ILE A 6 6.69 16.31 12.26
CA ILE A 6 7.09 14.92 12.53
C ILE A 6 8.00 14.33 11.45
N GLY A 7 8.16 15.02 10.31
CA GLY A 7 8.98 14.53 9.20
C GLY A 7 9.09 15.51 8.05
N GLU A 8 9.96 15.18 7.11
CA GLU A 8 10.13 15.92 5.87
C GLU A 8 9.20 15.36 4.77
N ILE A 9 8.45 16.25 4.12
CA ILE A 9 7.58 15.90 2.99
C ILE A 9 8.32 16.25 1.70
N LYS A 10 8.62 15.23 0.88
CA LYS A 10 9.29 15.38 -0.40
C LYS A 10 8.34 15.07 -1.55
N SER A 11 8.49 15.82 -2.66
CA SER A 11 7.68 15.64 -3.87
C SER A 11 8.22 14.51 -4.73
N GLY A 12 7.32 13.73 -5.31
CA GLY A 12 7.67 12.80 -6.36
C GLY A 12 8.02 13.47 -7.69
N LYS A 13 8.58 12.70 -8.61
CA LYS A 13 9.04 13.16 -9.94
C LYS A 13 8.49 12.28 -11.05
N ALA A 14 8.51 12.77 -12.29
CA ALA A 14 8.25 11.95 -13.47
C ALA A 14 9.35 10.88 -13.62
N HIS A 15 8.96 9.67 -14.02
CA HIS A 15 9.88 8.53 -14.15
C HIS A 15 10.17 8.13 -15.60
N SER A 16 9.53 8.79 -16.57
CA SER A 16 9.61 8.44 -18.00
C SER A 16 11.02 8.57 -18.64
N ALA A 17 11.95 9.26 -17.97
CA ALA A 17 13.32 9.46 -18.45
C ALA A 17 14.30 8.37 -17.97
N TYR A 18 13.88 7.42 -17.15
CA TYR A 18 14.73 6.40 -16.55
C TYR A 18 14.57 5.05 -17.26
N SER A 19 15.67 4.28 -17.32
CA SER A 19 15.69 2.95 -17.90
C SER A 19 15.02 1.91 -17.00
N ALA A 20 14.62 0.77 -17.57
CA ALA A 20 14.11 -0.35 -16.80
C ALA A 20 15.15 -0.88 -15.81
N GLY A 21 14.70 -1.30 -14.60
CA GLY A 21 15.57 -1.77 -13.54
C GLY A 21 14.82 -2.50 -12.44
N SER A 22 15.33 -2.45 -11.20
CA SER A 22 14.76 -3.17 -10.04
C SER A 22 14.07 -2.26 -9.02
N VAL A 23 14.19 -0.94 -9.13
CA VAL A 23 13.65 0.02 -8.17
C VAL A 23 12.16 0.29 -8.44
N PRO A 24 11.25 -0.02 -7.52
CA PRO A 24 9.82 0.17 -7.72
C PRO A 24 9.45 1.66 -7.80
N VAL A 25 8.63 2.00 -8.79
CA VAL A 25 8.03 3.33 -8.96
C VAL A 25 6.62 3.33 -8.40
N TYR A 26 6.42 4.10 -7.32
CA TYR A 26 5.11 4.25 -6.69
C TYR A 26 4.34 5.43 -7.27
N MET A 27 3.15 5.16 -7.79
CA MET A 27 2.15 6.14 -8.21
C MET A 27 0.87 6.00 -7.37
N SER A 28 -0.14 6.80 -7.64
CA SER A 28 -1.41 6.75 -6.89
C SER A 28 -2.12 5.40 -6.95
N GLY A 29 -1.95 4.62 -8.01
CA GLY A 29 -2.52 3.27 -8.16
C GLY A 29 -1.66 2.14 -7.57
N GLY A 30 -0.45 2.41 -7.10
CA GLY A 30 0.51 1.41 -6.63
C GLY A 30 1.83 1.45 -7.38
N ILE A 31 2.53 0.32 -7.43
CA ILE A 31 3.76 0.16 -8.22
C ILE A 31 3.37 0.02 -9.69
N VAL A 32 3.85 0.93 -10.54
CA VAL A 32 3.51 0.97 -11.97
C VAL A 32 4.66 0.57 -12.89
N ALA A 33 5.89 0.61 -12.40
CA ALA A 33 7.09 0.27 -13.15
C ALA A 33 8.24 -0.08 -12.19
N HIS A 34 9.33 -0.61 -12.76
CA HIS A 34 10.61 -0.74 -12.09
C HIS A 34 11.68 -0.06 -12.95
N ILE A 35 12.51 0.79 -12.35
CA ILE A 35 13.55 1.57 -13.02
C ILE A 35 14.93 1.33 -12.39
N ASP A 36 15.98 1.82 -13.06
CA ASP A 36 17.37 1.65 -12.66
C ASP A 36 17.83 2.62 -11.54
N THR A 37 17.05 3.66 -11.28
CA THR A 37 17.45 4.77 -10.39
C THR A 37 16.52 4.89 -9.19
N ALA A 38 17.08 4.86 -7.97
CA ALA A 38 16.35 5.16 -6.75
C ALA A 38 16.32 6.68 -6.50
N MET A 39 15.19 7.17 -6.01
CA MET A 39 15.04 8.54 -5.53
C MET A 39 15.46 8.69 -4.07
N ASP A 40 15.14 7.68 -3.27
CA ASP A 40 15.44 7.59 -1.84
C ASP A 40 15.34 6.12 -1.39
N GLU A 41 15.59 5.86 -0.11
CA GLU A 41 15.37 4.55 0.51
C GLU A 41 14.46 4.66 1.73
N GLY A 42 13.78 3.57 2.10
CA GLY A 42 12.94 3.51 3.29
C GLY A 42 13.71 3.60 4.63
N PRO A 43 13.01 3.81 5.76
CA PRO A 43 11.56 3.81 5.86
C PRO A 43 10.95 5.11 5.36
N ALA A 44 9.85 5.00 4.62
CA ALA A 44 9.11 6.15 4.12
C ALA A 44 7.62 5.82 3.99
N VAL A 45 6.77 6.83 4.08
CA VAL A 45 5.34 6.71 3.79
C VAL A 45 5.04 7.49 2.51
N ILE A 46 4.57 6.81 1.49
CA ILE A 46 4.18 7.41 0.21
C ILE A 46 2.69 7.72 0.29
N VAL A 47 2.35 8.97 -0.03
CA VAL A 47 0.99 9.49 0.01
C VAL A 47 0.63 10.03 -1.36
N PRO A 48 -0.35 9.42 -2.06
CA PRO A 48 -0.91 9.99 -3.27
C PRO A 48 -1.55 11.35 -3.01
N ILE A 49 -1.24 12.31 -3.87
CA ILE A 49 -1.83 13.65 -3.83
C ILE A 49 -2.74 13.92 -5.03
N ARG A 50 -2.83 12.99 -5.98
CA ARG A 50 -3.76 12.99 -7.12
C ARG A 50 -4.18 11.57 -7.45
N GLY A 51 -5.45 11.37 -7.79
CA GLY A 51 -6.05 10.06 -8.08
C GLY A 51 -6.47 9.33 -6.81
N SER A 52 -5.97 8.13 -6.58
CA SER A 52 -6.34 7.28 -5.43
C SER A 52 -5.72 7.79 -4.12
N ILE A 53 -6.17 8.96 -3.64
CA ILE A 53 -5.65 9.60 -2.41
C ILE A 53 -5.96 8.81 -1.13
N GLU A 54 -6.85 7.84 -1.20
CA GLU A 54 -7.17 6.89 -0.12
C GLU A 54 -6.08 5.83 0.10
N LYS A 55 -5.20 5.61 -0.90
CA LYS A 55 -4.16 4.58 -0.84
C LYS A 55 -2.83 5.18 -0.38
N GLN A 56 -2.32 4.73 0.73
CA GLN A 56 -0.96 5.05 1.17
C GLN A 56 -0.09 3.80 1.03
N TYR A 57 1.22 4.00 0.86
CA TYR A 57 2.16 2.88 0.75
C TYR A 57 3.30 3.06 1.76
N PHE A 58 3.69 1.96 2.37
CA PHE A 58 4.83 1.91 3.26
C PHE A 58 6.04 1.30 2.55
N VAL A 59 7.15 1.99 2.60
CA VAL A 59 8.45 1.49 2.14
C VAL A 59 9.28 1.07 3.34
N SER A 60 9.72 -0.17 3.36
CA SER A 60 10.52 -0.74 4.46
C SER A 60 11.91 -0.13 4.52
N THR A 61 12.53 -0.19 5.70
CA THR A 61 13.89 0.29 5.94
C THR A 61 14.87 -0.35 4.96
N GLY A 62 15.74 0.48 4.36
CA GLY A 62 16.79 0.04 3.43
C GLY A 62 16.27 -0.38 2.05
N THR A 63 14.97 -0.25 1.78
CA THR A 63 14.40 -0.56 0.46
C THR A 63 14.48 0.66 -0.45
N PRO A 64 15.20 0.60 -1.58
CA PRO A 64 15.24 1.68 -2.54
C PRO A 64 13.86 1.85 -3.22
N PHE A 65 13.48 3.09 -3.50
CA PHE A 65 12.23 3.39 -4.17
C PHE A 65 12.29 4.67 -5.01
N PHE A 66 11.33 4.82 -5.92
CA PHE A 66 11.08 6.03 -6.66
C PHE A 66 9.63 6.49 -6.41
N CYS A 67 9.47 7.73 -5.99
CA CYS A 67 8.16 8.34 -5.80
C CYS A 67 7.76 9.09 -7.08
N GLY A 68 6.65 8.68 -7.69
CA GLY A 68 6.15 9.27 -8.93
C GLY A 68 5.42 10.60 -8.73
N ALA A 69 5.23 11.35 -9.80
CA ALA A 69 4.75 12.74 -9.78
C ALA A 69 3.34 12.95 -9.18
N THR A 70 2.53 11.88 -9.08
CA THR A 70 1.20 11.95 -8.45
C THR A 70 1.22 11.75 -6.94
N CYS A 71 2.41 11.54 -6.36
CA CYS A 71 2.62 11.23 -4.95
C CYS A 71 3.61 12.20 -4.30
N VAL A 72 3.56 12.25 -2.99
CA VAL A 72 4.63 12.75 -2.12
C VAL A 72 5.06 11.62 -1.20
N TYR A 73 6.23 11.75 -0.57
CA TYR A 73 6.62 10.82 0.47
C TYR A 73 7.10 11.55 1.73
N ILE A 74 6.94 10.90 2.87
CA ILE A 74 7.26 11.46 4.19
C ILE A 74 8.40 10.64 4.78
N LYS A 75 9.50 11.31 5.09
CA LYS A 75 10.63 10.77 5.88
C LYS A 75 10.44 11.22 7.31
N CYS A 76 10.03 10.30 8.17
CA CYS A 76 9.78 10.60 9.58
C CYS A 76 11.08 10.91 10.35
N ARG A 77 10.99 11.83 11.29
CA ARG A 77 12.01 12.03 12.33
C ARG A 77 11.96 10.82 13.27
N LYS A 78 13.03 10.05 13.31
CA LYS A 78 13.13 8.77 14.05
C LYS A 78 12.98 8.94 15.57
N ASP A 79 13.26 10.13 16.10
CA ASP A 79 13.12 10.51 17.50
C ASP A 79 11.69 10.90 17.90
N VAL A 80 10.80 11.12 16.92
CA VAL A 80 9.44 11.63 17.14
C VAL A 80 8.38 10.65 16.65
N MET A 81 8.56 10.08 15.45
CA MET A 81 7.54 9.32 14.75
C MET A 81 8.10 8.04 14.13
N ASP A 82 7.50 6.91 14.47
CA ASP A 82 7.72 5.66 13.77
C ASP A 82 6.98 5.71 12.41
N ALA A 83 7.69 5.47 11.32
CA ALA A 83 7.14 5.58 9.97
C ALA A 83 6.01 4.56 9.70
N ARG A 84 6.10 3.38 10.30
CA ARG A 84 5.05 2.35 10.17
C ARG A 84 3.79 2.75 10.95
N PHE A 85 3.97 3.38 12.12
CA PHE A 85 2.86 3.95 12.88
C PHE A 85 2.18 5.08 12.09
N LEU A 86 2.95 6.00 11.49
CA LEU A 86 2.40 7.05 10.65
C LEU A 86 1.61 6.46 9.46
N PHE A 87 2.10 5.41 8.83
CA PHE A 87 1.40 4.73 7.74
C PHE A 87 0.02 4.25 8.18
N HIS A 88 -0.09 3.51 9.29
CA HIS A 88 -1.38 3.04 9.81
C HIS A 88 -2.30 4.20 10.23
N LEU A 89 -1.73 5.24 10.82
CA LEU A 89 -2.47 6.44 11.22
C LEU A 89 -3.10 7.14 9.99
N LEU A 90 -2.32 7.33 8.93
CA LEU A 90 -2.83 7.96 7.70
C LEU A 90 -3.89 7.12 7.00
N GLN A 91 -3.78 5.79 7.05
CA GLN A 91 -4.83 4.89 6.53
C GLN A 91 -6.16 5.05 7.30
N SER A 92 -6.11 5.26 8.62
CA SER A 92 -7.32 5.46 9.44
C SER A 92 -7.97 6.83 9.24
N GLU A 93 -7.23 7.82 8.75
CA GLU A 93 -7.65 9.22 8.67
C GLU A 93 -8.60 9.56 7.49
N ARG A 94 -8.88 8.63 6.60
CA ARG A 94 -9.74 8.84 5.41
C ARG A 94 -9.37 10.13 4.69
N LEU A 95 -8.19 10.15 4.04
CA LEU A 95 -7.65 11.36 3.39
C LEU A 95 -8.58 11.94 2.31
N GLU A 96 -9.54 11.17 1.81
CA GLU A 96 -10.58 11.60 0.86
C GLU A 96 -11.40 12.78 1.38
N ARG A 97 -11.57 12.92 2.70
CA ARG A 97 -12.27 14.07 3.31
C ARG A 97 -11.59 15.40 3.05
N PHE A 98 -10.31 15.38 2.69
CA PHE A 98 -9.53 16.57 2.33
C PHE A 98 -9.48 16.82 0.83
N ASN A 99 -10.26 16.05 0.04
CA ASN A 99 -10.34 16.23 -1.41
C ASN A 99 -10.70 17.69 -1.76
N ALA A 100 -9.94 18.27 -2.68
CA ALA A 100 -10.12 19.65 -3.13
C ALA A 100 -10.76 19.75 -4.52
N SER A 101 -11.05 18.64 -5.19
CA SER A 101 -11.54 18.61 -6.57
C SER A 101 -12.73 17.68 -6.73
N SER A 102 -13.70 18.09 -7.54
CA SER A 102 -14.87 17.28 -7.90
C SER A 102 -14.61 16.30 -9.05
N THR A 103 -13.60 16.54 -9.87
CA THR A 103 -13.35 15.76 -11.10
C THR A 103 -12.29 14.66 -10.86
N VAL A 104 -11.13 15.03 -10.31
CA VAL A 104 -10.07 14.09 -9.95
C VAL A 104 -9.71 14.31 -8.49
N PRO A 105 -9.84 13.28 -7.62
CA PRO A 105 -9.47 13.43 -6.22
C PRO A 105 -8.06 14.00 -6.07
N SER A 106 -7.94 15.07 -5.28
CA SER A 106 -6.65 15.71 -5.05
C SER A 106 -6.51 16.22 -3.61
N LEU A 107 -5.33 15.99 -3.06
CA LEU A 107 -4.91 16.45 -1.73
C LEU A 107 -3.75 17.44 -1.91
N SER A 108 -3.92 18.68 -1.46
CA SER A 108 -2.80 19.61 -1.55
C SER A 108 -1.70 19.23 -0.56
N ARG A 109 -0.43 19.39 -0.99
CA ARG A 109 0.74 19.17 -0.13
C ARG A 109 0.68 20.02 1.15
N GLU A 110 0.15 21.23 1.04
CA GLU A 110 0.00 22.14 2.18
C GLU A 110 -1.03 21.63 3.20
N LYS A 111 -2.19 21.12 2.73
CA LYS A 111 -3.19 20.48 3.60
C LYS A 111 -2.58 19.28 4.31
N LEU A 112 -1.87 18.40 3.61
CA LEU A 112 -1.17 17.27 4.22
C LEU A 112 -0.14 17.74 5.26
N ALA A 113 0.68 18.73 4.93
CA ALA A 113 1.72 19.26 5.82
C ALA A 113 1.15 19.86 7.12
N ASN A 114 -0.01 20.49 7.04
CA ASN A 114 -0.68 21.13 8.18
C ASN A 114 -1.68 20.21 8.90
N MET A 115 -1.90 18.99 8.42
CA MET A 115 -2.79 18.03 9.05
C MET A 115 -2.28 17.69 10.45
N LEU A 116 -3.18 17.73 11.44
CA LEU A 116 -2.88 17.33 12.82
C LEU A 116 -2.90 15.82 12.93
N VAL A 117 -1.87 15.27 13.53
CA VAL A 117 -1.72 13.84 13.81
C VAL A 117 -1.44 13.61 15.29
N PHE A 118 -1.95 12.49 15.78
CA PHE A 118 -1.68 12.03 17.14
C PHE A 118 -0.24 11.47 17.21
N VAL A 119 0.54 11.96 18.17
CA VAL A 119 1.95 11.59 18.33
C VAL A 119 2.19 11.16 19.78
N PRO A 120 1.89 9.90 20.12
CA PRO A 120 2.19 9.35 21.45
C PRO A 120 3.69 9.03 21.59
N PRO A 121 4.17 8.69 22.79
CA PRO A 121 5.55 8.24 22.99
C PRO A 121 5.93 7.08 22.04
N LEU A 122 7.17 7.04 21.57
CA LEU A 122 7.65 6.03 20.60
C LEU A 122 7.44 4.59 21.07
N ALA A 123 7.56 4.32 22.38
CA ALA A 123 7.31 2.99 22.92
C ALA A 123 5.86 2.53 22.66
N TYR A 124 4.89 3.43 22.82
CA TYR A 124 3.48 3.19 22.51
C TYR A 124 3.28 2.98 20.99
N GLN A 125 3.83 3.87 20.15
CA GLN A 125 3.77 3.74 18.68
C GLN A 125 4.23 2.35 18.23
N ARG A 126 5.40 1.91 18.68
CA ARG A 126 5.97 0.58 18.36
C ARG A 126 5.12 -0.57 18.91
N GLY A 127 4.47 -0.39 20.06
CA GLY A 127 3.52 -1.36 20.60
C GLY A 127 2.33 -1.56 19.67
N VAL A 128 1.70 -0.47 19.27
CA VAL A 128 0.57 -0.48 18.31
C VAL A 128 0.98 -1.11 16.98
N VAL A 129 2.12 -0.73 16.42
CA VAL A 129 2.63 -1.31 15.16
C VAL A 129 2.77 -2.83 15.26
N ARG A 130 3.40 -3.34 16.32
CA ARG A 130 3.54 -4.80 16.51
C ARG A 130 2.19 -5.50 16.53
N THR A 131 1.21 -4.94 17.23
CA THR A 131 -0.13 -5.52 17.31
C THR A 131 -0.84 -5.50 15.96
N LEU A 132 -0.85 -4.37 15.27
CA LEU A 132 -1.49 -4.24 13.95
C LEU A 132 -0.82 -5.14 12.90
N ASP A 133 0.50 -5.15 12.83
CA ASP A 133 1.23 -6.01 11.89
C ASP A 133 1.01 -7.52 12.19
N SER A 134 0.83 -7.88 13.47
CA SER A 134 0.46 -9.27 13.83
C SER A 134 -0.95 -9.63 13.35
N MET A 135 -1.91 -8.73 13.57
CA MET A 135 -3.29 -8.91 13.10
C MET A 135 -3.37 -8.99 11.57
N LEU A 136 -2.66 -8.12 10.85
CA LEU A 136 -2.62 -8.12 9.39
C LEU A 136 -2.02 -9.41 8.83
N ARG A 137 -0.95 -9.95 9.47
CA ARG A 137 -0.40 -11.27 9.09
C ARG A 137 -1.40 -12.40 9.32
N ALA A 138 -2.14 -12.38 10.42
CA ALA A 138 -3.16 -13.39 10.70
C ALA A 138 -4.30 -13.33 9.66
N ILE A 139 -4.79 -12.14 9.33
CA ILE A 139 -5.81 -11.94 8.29
C ILE A 139 -5.33 -12.49 6.95
N LYS A 140 -4.11 -12.14 6.55
CA LYS A 140 -3.53 -12.63 5.29
C LYS A 140 -3.43 -14.16 5.25
N GLY A 141 -3.03 -14.80 6.36
CA GLY A 141 -3.00 -16.25 6.46
C GLY A 141 -4.38 -16.89 6.32
N ILE A 142 -5.42 -16.26 6.86
CA ILE A 142 -6.82 -16.72 6.69
C ILE A 142 -7.25 -16.57 5.22
N GLU A 143 -6.96 -15.44 4.58
CA GLU A 143 -7.28 -15.21 3.16
C GLU A 143 -6.61 -16.25 2.24
N GLU A 144 -5.32 -16.55 2.47
CA GLU A 144 -4.58 -17.58 1.74
C GLU A 144 -5.20 -18.98 1.94
N THR A 145 -5.64 -19.29 3.17
CA THR A 145 -6.30 -20.55 3.48
C THR A 145 -7.66 -20.67 2.77
N LEU A 146 -8.46 -19.60 2.79
CA LEU A 146 -9.76 -19.56 2.09
C LEU A 146 -9.59 -19.73 0.58
N GLN A 147 -8.56 -19.10 0.00
CA GLN A 147 -8.25 -19.27 -1.42
C GLN A 147 -7.85 -20.71 -1.75
N CYS A 148 -7.07 -21.37 -0.89
CA CYS A 148 -6.69 -22.76 -1.05
C CYS A 148 -7.92 -23.69 -1.01
N ILE A 149 -8.82 -23.49 -0.05
CA ILE A 149 -10.09 -24.25 0.05
C ILE A 149 -10.93 -24.03 -1.21
N GLY A 150 -11.06 -22.79 -1.69
CA GLY A 150 -11.78 -22.47 -2.93
C GLY A 150 -11.24 -23.24 -4.13
N ASN A 151 -9.92 -23.33 -4.27
CA ASN A 151 -9.26 -24.06 -5.35
C ASN A 151 -9.52 -25.57 -5.26
N ILE A 152 -9.50 -26.15 -4.05
CA ILE A 152 -9.83 -27.59 -3.84
C ILE A 152 -11.27 -27.89 -4.28
N TRP A 153 -12.23 -27.08 -3.83
CA TRP A 153 -13.63 -27.23 -4.23
C TRP A 153 -13.84 -27.14 -5.75
N GLN A 154 -13.08 -26.28 -6.41
CA GLN A 154 -13.17 -26.14 -7.86
C GLN A 154 -12.62 -27.38 -8.59
N CYS A 155 -11.48 -27.92 -8.14
CA CYS A 155 -10.93 -29.18 -8.66
C CYS A 155 -11.87 -30.37 -8.46
N GLU A 156 -12.41 -30.57 -7.27
CA GLU A 156 -13.35 -31.66 -6.99
C GLU A 156 -14.61 -31.57 -7.83
N ARG A 157 -15.15 -30.36 -7.99
CA ARG A 157 -16.32 -30.13 -8.84
C ARG A 157 -16.06 -30.49 -10.30
N GLU A 158 -14.91 -30.14 -10.85
CA GLU A 158 -14.54 -30.50 -12.23
C GLU A 158 -14.37 -32.01 -12.41
N GLU A 159 -13.86 -32.70 -11.40
CA GLU A 159 -13.67 -34.14 -11.43
C GLU A 159 -15.00 -34.87 -11.39
N VAL A 160 -15.93 -34.42 -10.57
CA VAL A 160 -17.32 -34.93 -10.53
C VAL A 160 -18.05 -34.74 -11.88
N PHE A 161 -17.90 -33.55 -12.49
CA PHE A 161 -18.47 -33.29 -13.83
C PHE A 161 -17.88 -34.21 -14.89
N LYS A 162 -16.57 -34.44 -14.90
CA LYS A 162 -15.95 -35.40 -15.84
C LYS A 162 -16.44 -36.83 -15.66
N LEU A 163 -16.70 -37.27 -14.43
CA LEU A 163 -17.25 -38.58 -14.14
C LEU A 163 -18.71 -38.72 -14.61
N LEU A 164 -19.51 -37.69 -14.43
CA LEU A 164 -20.91 -37.66 -14.91
C LEU A 164 -21.00 -37.67 -16.44
N ASP A 165 -20.12 -36.99 -17.13
CA ASP A 165 -20.07 -36.99 -18.60
C ASP A 165 -19.61 -38.34 -19.17
N ARG A 166 -18.64 -39.00 -18.52
CA ARG A 166 -18.23 -40.37 -18.92
C ARG A 166 -19.35 -41.41 -18.76
N GLY A 167 -20.23 -41.22 -17.79
CA GLY A 167 -21.40 -42.10 -17.59
C GLY A 167 -22.54 -41.89 -18.60
N ARG A 168 -22.46 -40.86 -19.47
CA ARG A 168 -23.43 -40.52 -20.51
C ARG A 168 -23.11 -41.02 -21.89
N GLU A 169 -22.00 -41.76 -22.11
CA GLU A 169 -21.72 -42.36 -23.42
C GLU A 169 -22.84 -43.42 -23.70
N PRO A 170 -23.62 -43.29 -24.78
CA PRO A 170 -24.59 -44.26 -25.13
C PRO A 170 -23.87 -45.55 -25.52
N ALA A 171 -24.32 -46.69 -24.96
CA ALA A 171 -23.85 -48.01 -25.35
C ALA A 171 -23.94 -48.13 -26.86
N ARG A 172 -22.81 -48.19 -27.55
CA ARG A 172 -22.76 -48.46 -28.98
C ARG A 172 -23.32 -49.86 -29.18
N ARG A 173 -24.47 -49.93 -29.85
CA ARG A 173 -25.01 -51.14 -30.43
C ARG A 173 -24.29 -51.49 -31.72
#